data_68105331fb5a10b38b0816a7bb71e195
#
_entry.id   68105331fb5a10b38b0816a7bb71e195
#
_cell.length_a   1.000
_cell.length_b   1.000
_cell.length_c   1.000
_cell.angle_alpha   90.00
_cell.angle_beta   90.00
_cell.angle_gamma   90.00
#
_symmetry.space_group_name_H-M   'P 1'
#
loop_
_entity.id
_entity.type
_entity.pdbx_description
1 polymer ?
#
loop_
_entity_poly.entity_id
_entity_poly.type
_entity_poly.pdbx_seq_one_letter_code
_entity_poly.pdbx_strand_id
1 'polypeptide(L)'
;MIKRQQRISLESLRLLDAIDRQGSFSNAAQELCVVTSSVTHAVRNLEDNLGLTLFDRSGQRARFTTKGRSLLESGRHLLARADAFDDEVQSLATGWEPRLTITVDQVVPIQPLMQQVQDFLAVAPQTSLNIRREAAAGSWDALASGRADLIVGAPVAVHFGEGFESALMFESSYVLAVSVKHPLALHQGAVSREQLALHRAIQVGDTTRAMPLLPYGLQDNRQRLSVPDHATKLNAILMGLGCGFLSTHVATPLVRKGLISLLDVETPFPPNQGSLAWRAGETGRALEWWIERLTSKVFIDTLLNGSDS
;
A
#
# COMPACT_ATOMS: atom_id res chain seq x y z
N MET A 1 -38.70 -14.51 -22.23
CA MET A 1 -37.46 -13.94 -21.62
C MET A 1 -37.79 -13.47 -20.20
N ILE A 2 -37.35 -14.20 -19.18
CA ILE A 2 -37.54 -13.81 -17.77
C ILE A 2 -36.59 -12.66 -17.52
N LYS A 3 -37.12 -11.42 -17.34
CA LYS A 3 -36.32 -10.29 -16.85
C LYS A 3 -35.75 -10.66 -15.46
N ARG A 4 -34.48 -11.02 -15.40
CA ARG A 4 -33.78 -11.14 -14.12
C ARG A 4 -33.80 -9.74 -13.46
N GLN A 5 -34.67 -9.58 -12.48
CA GLN A 5 -34.75 -8.32 -11.73
C GLN A 5 -33.43 -8.13 -10.99
N GLN A 6 -32.72 -7.10 -11.35
CA GLN A 6 -31.42 -6.80 -10.75
C GLN A 6 -31.65 -6.42 -9.28
N ARG A 7 -31.21 -7.28 -8.35
CA ARG A 7 -31.45 -7.10 -6.91
C ARG A 7 -30.52 -6.10 -6.25
N ILE A 8 -29.41 -5.78 -6.90
CA ILE A 8 -28.38 -4.87 -6.40
C ILE A 8 -28.00 -3.93 -7.53
N SER A 9 -27.95 -2.63 -7.26
CA SER A 9 -27.43 -1.61 -8.18
C SER A 9 -26.07 -1.10 -7.70
N LEU A 10 -25.27 -0.51 -8.60
CA LEU A 10 -24.04 0.18 -8.23
C LEU A 10 -24.30 1.30 -7.22
N GLU A 11 -25.42 2.00 -7.37
CA GLU A 11 -25.85 3.05 -6.44
C GLU A 11 -26.06 2.49 -5.01
N SER A 12 -26.68 1.31 -4.88
CA SER A 12 -26.85 0.64 -3.58
C SER A 12 -25.50 0.26 -2.97
N LEU A 13 -24.53 -0.16 -3.78
CA LEU A 13 -23.17 -0.48 -3.31
C LEU A 13 -22.42 0.77 -2.89
N ARG A 14 -22.50 1.87 -3.65
CA ARG A 14 -21.94 3.18 -3.28
C ARG A 14 -22.52 3.69 -1.96
N LEU A 15 -23.82 3.49 -1.73
CA LEU A 15 -24.47 3.82 -0.47
C LEU A 15 -23.88 3.04 0.71
N LEU A 16 -23.72 1.71 0.57
CA LEU A 16 -23.11 0.88 1.63
C LEU A 16 -21.66 1.30 1.91
N ASP A 17 -20.89 1.59 0.87
CA ASP A 17 -19.50 2.04 1.01
C ASP A 17 -19.40 3.40 1.71
N ALA A 18 -20.27 4.35 1.36
CA ALA A 18 -20.35 5.64 2.04
C ALA A 18 -20.67 5.50 3.52
N ILE A 19 -21.62 4.61 3.89
CA ILE A 19 -21.97 4.35 5.30
C ILE A 19 -20.77 3.77 6.05
N ASP A 20 -20.01 2.87 5.47
CA ASP A 20 -18.83 2.27 6.10
C ASP A 20 -17.71 3.31 6.30
N ARG A 21 -17.38 4.08 5.27
CA ARG A 21 -16.33 5.12 5.33
C ARG A 21 -16.67 6.22 6.32
N GLN A 22 -17.92 6.64 6.35
CA GLN A 22 -18.41 7.74 7.19
C GLN A 22 -18.79 7.30 8.61
N GLY A 23 -18.90 6.00 8.85
CA GLY A 23 -19.21 5.41 10.16
C GLY A 23 -20.63 5.67 10.67
N SER A 24 -21.48 6.37 9.89
CA SER A 24 -22.89 6.59 10.25
C SER A 24 -23.77 6.90 9.04
N PHE A 25 -25.07 6.60 9.18
CA PHE A 25 -26.08 6.90 8.17
C PHE A 25 -26.24 8.42 7.94
N SER A 26 -26.10 9.23 8.99
CA SER A 26 -26.20 10.67 8.90
C SER A 26 -25.05 11.29 8.13
N ASN A 27 -23.81 10.86 8.42
CA ASN A 27 -22.63 11.38 7.75
C ASN A 27 -22.60 10.92 6.27
N ALA A 28 -23.00 9.67 6.00
CA ALA A 28 -23.15 9.18 4.62
C ALA A 28 -24.21 9.98 3.85
N ALA A 29 -25.31 10.35 4.49
CA ALA A 29 -26.33 11.19 3.87
C ALA A 29 -25.78 12.58 3.49
N GLN A 30 -24.94 13.17 4.33
CA GLN A 30 -24.26 14.44 4.03
C GLN A 30 -23.31 14.29 2.85
N GLU A 31 -22.48 13.24 2.81
CA GLU A 31 -21.58 12.97 1.67
C GLU A 31 -22.34 12.81 0.36
N LEU A 32 -23.47 12.09 0.40
CA LEU A 32 -24.29 11.81 -0.78
C LEU A 32 -25.29 12.95 -1.12
N CYS A 33 -25.26 14.06 -0.38
CA CYS A 33 -26.16 15.21 -0.55
C CYS A 33 -27.65 14.83 -0.51
N VAL A 34 -28.03 13.89 0.37
CA VAL A 34 -29.42 13.44 0.58
C VAL A 34 -29.82 13.54 2.05
N VAL A 35 -31.10 13.40 2.36
CA VAL A 35 -31.57 13.37 3.74
C VAL A 35 -31.39 11.98 4.36
N THR A 36 -31.12 11.92 5.67
CA THR A 36 -30.85 10.65 6.40
C THR A 36 -31.98 9.63 6.27
N SER A 37 -33.24 10.09 6.14
CA SER A 37 -34.39 9.21 5.94
C SER A 37 -34.31 8.47 4.59
N SER A 38 -33.80 9.11 3.54
CA SER A 38 -33.61 8.49 2.22
C SER A 38 -32.57 7.37 2.29
N VAL A 39 -31.43 7.59 2.97
CA VAL A 39 -30.39 6.58 3.20
C VAL A 39 -30.99 5.37 3.96
N THR A 40 -31.75 5.65 5.04
CA THR A 40 -32.38 4.60 5.85
C THR A 40 -33.38 3.77 5.03
N HIS A 41 -34.19 4.44 4.19
CA HIS A 41 -35.17 3.79 3.33
C HIS A 41 -34.48 2.96 2.24
N ALA A 42 -33.45 3.50 1.59
CA ALA A 42 -32.69 2.79 0.56
C ALA A 42 -32.01 1.50 1.10
N VAL A 43 -31.43 1.57 2.32
CA VAL A 43 -30.86 0.39 2.99
C VAL A 43 -31.92 -0.65 3.29
N ARG A 44 -33.10 -0.24 3.83
CA ARG A 44 -34.20 -1.19 4.09
C ARG A 44 -34.67 -1.86 2.81
N ASN A 45 -34.90 -1.11 1.76
CA ASN A 45 -35.31 -1.65 0.47
C ASN A 45 -34.27 -2.65 -0.07
N LEU A 46 -32.98 -2.36 0.11
CA LEU A 46 -31.91 -3.28 -0.29
C LEU A 46 -31.96 -4.58 0.56
N GLU A 47 -32.12 -4.47 1.88
CA GLU A 47 -32.26 -5.61 2.80
C GLU A 47 -33.49 -6.47 2.39
N ASP A 48 -34.61 -5.85 2.11
CA ASP A 48 -35.86 -6.51 1.68
C ASP A 48 -35.68 -7.23 0.32
N ASN A 49 -35.08 -6.56 -0.67
CA ASN A 49 -34.83 -7.12 -2.00
C ASN A 49 -33.88 -8.32 -1.97
N LEU A 50 -32.93 -8.32 -1.02
CA LEU A 50 -31.95 -9.40 -0.87
C LEU A 50 -32.44 -10.51 0.05
N GLY A 51 -33.41 -10.24 0.92
CA GLY A 51 -33.81 -11.13 2.00
C GLY A 51 -32.70 -11.29 3.06
N LEU A 52 -31.87 -10.26 3.25
CA LEU A 52 -30.71 -10.29 4.13
C LEU A 52 -30.71 -9.06 5.04
N THR A 53 -30.40 -9.25 6.33
CA THR A 53 -30.11 -8.14 7.26
C THR A 53 -28.64 -7.75 7.08
N LEU A 54 -28.39 -6.53 6.63
CA LEU A 54 -27.07 -6.00 6.41
C LEU A 54 -26.53 -5.21 7.61
N PHE A 55 -27.44 -4.65 8.43
CA PHE A 55 -27.09 -3.86 9.61
C PHE A 55 -27.77 -4.40 10.87
N ASP A 56 -26.96 -4.59 11.91
CA ASP A 56 -27.44 -4.74 13.28
C ASP A 56 -27.73 -3.36 13.87
N ARG A 57 -29.00 -3.17 14.32
CA ARG A 57 -29.52 -1.93 14.88
C ARG A 57 -29.84 -2.04 16.37
N SER A 58 -29.41 -3.13 17.03
CA SER A 58 -29.67 -3.36 18.46
C SER A 58 -28.92 -2.42 19.39
N GLY A 59 -27.82 -1.82 18.91
CA GLY A 59 -27.00 -0.88 19.68
C GLY A 59 -27.31 0.60 19.38
N GLN A 60 -26.57 1.51 20.02
CA GLN A 60 -26.68 2.96 19.79
C GLN A 60 -26.30 3.39 18.36
N ARG A 61 -25.51 2.59 17.67
CA ARG A 61 -25.11 2.81 16.27
C ARG A 61 -25.30 1.53 15.46
N ALA A 62 -25.88 1.68 14.29
CA ALA A 62 -25.99 0.57 13.34
C ALA A 62 -24.59 0.09 12.91
N ARG A 63 -24.37 -1.24 12.95
CA ARG A 63 -23.11 -1.88 12.53
C ARG A 63 -23.40 -2.90 11.45
N PHE A 64 -22.48 -3.07 10.52
CA PHE A 64 -22.60 -4.15 9.55
C PHE A 64 -22.66 -5.52 10.23
N THR A 65 -23.60 -6.35 9.80
CA THR A 65 -23.58 -7.78 10.11
C THR A 65 -22.43 -8.46 9.35
N THR A 66 -22.08 -9.70 9.71
CA THR A 66 -21.09 -10.50 8.96
C THR A 66 -21.47 -10.60 7.47
N LYS A 67 -22.76 -10.83 7.17
CA LYS A 67 -23.27 -10.89 5.79
C LYS A 67 -23.19 -9.53 5.09
N GLY A 68 -23.50 -8.45 5.81
CA GLY A 68 -23.36 -7.09 5.30
C GLY A 68 -21.92 -6.72 4.98
N ARG A 69 -20.97 -7.11 5.83
CA ARG A 69 -19.53 -6.90 5.60
C ARG A 69 -19.04 -7.65 4.35
N SER A 70 -19.38 -8.91 4.23
CA SER A 70 -19.01 -9.72 3.06
C SER A 70 -19.62 -9.16 1.75
N LEU A 71 -20.88 -8.69 1.79
CA LEU A 71 -21.50 -8.03 0.64
C LEU A 71 -20.77 -6.72 0.27
N LEU A 72 -20.41 -5.91 1.26
CA LEU A 72 -19.68 -4.67 1.04
C LEU A 72 -18.31 -4.92 0.39
N GLU A 73 -17.55 -5.89 0.89
CA GLU A 73 -16.24 -6.25 0.33
C GLU A 73 -16.35 -6.71 -1.13
N SER A 74 -17.28 -7.62 -1.41
CA SER A 74 -17.55 -8.04 -2.79
C SER A 74 -18.06 -6.88 -3.66
N GLY A 75 -18.87 -6.01 -3.08
CA GLY A 75 -19.40 -4.81 -3.74
C GLY A 75 -18.33 -3.80 -4.11
N ARG A 76 -17.31 -3.62 -3.27
CA ARG A 76 -16.16 -2.75 -3.54
C ARG A 76 -15.37 -3.19 -4.78
N HIS A 77 -15.20 -4.48 -4.98
CA HIS A 77 -14.58 -5.01 -6.20
C HIS A 77 -15.39 -4.67 -7.46
N LEU A 78 -16.71 -4.77 -7.35
CA LEU A 78 -17.61 -4.44 -8.48
C LEU A 78 -17.62 -2.93 -8.75
N LEU A 79 -17.63 -2.08 -7.72
CA LEU A 79 -17.53 -0.63 -7.85
C LEU A 79 -16.22 -0.22 -8.52
N ALA A 80 -15.09 -0.78 -8.09
CA ALA A 80 -13.79 -0.49 -8.69
C ALA A 80 -13.75 -0.87 -10.18
N ARG A 81 -14.39 -1.98 -10.57
CA ARG A 81 -14.52 -2.37 -11.98
C ARG A 81 -15.44 -1.45 -12.79
N ALA A 82 -16.52 -0.97 -12.20
CA ALA A 82 -17.40 -0.03 -12.86
C ALA A 82 -16.72 1.33 -13.08
N ASP A 83 -16.00 1.82 -12.07
CA ASP A 83 -15.23 3.06 -12.16
C ASP A 83 -14.09 2.93 -13.22
N ALA A 84 -13.42 1.77 -13.27
CA ALA A 84 -12.42 1.50 -14.31
C ALA A 84 -13.01 1.48 -15.72
N PHE A 85 -14.25 0.97 -15.87
CA PHE A 85 -14.94 0.99 -17.16
C PHE A 85 -15.32 2.41 -17.59
N ASP A 86 -15.78 3.26 -16.68
CA ASP A 86 -16.04 4.67 -16.96
C ASP A 86 -14.75 5.41 -17.37
N ASP A 87 -13.62 5.10 -16.68
CA ASP A 87 -12.30 5.63 -17.04
C ASP A 87 -11.84 5.14 -18.42
N GLU A 88 -12.11 3.88 -18.78
CA GLU A 88 -11.81 3.32 -20.11
C GLU A 88 -12.61 4.06 -21.22
N VAL A 89 -13.89 4.32 -21.00
CA VAL A 89 -14.72 5.09 -21.94
C VAL A 89 -14.18 6.51 -22.14
N GLN A 90 -13.72 7.16 -21.08
CA GLN A 90 -13.09 8.48 -21.17
C GLN A 90 -11.72 8.40 -21.87
N SER A 91 -10.95 7.38 -21.61
CA SER A 91 -9.66 7.15 -22.26
C SER A 91 -9.81 6.95 -23.78
N LEU A 92 -10.86 6.24 -24.22
CA LEU A 92 -11.18 6.10 -25.64
C LEU A 92 -11.42 7.45 -26.33
N ALA A 93 -11.97 8.42 -25.61
CA ALA A 93 -12.25 9.75 -26.14
C ALA A 93 -11.02 10.67 -26.18
N THR A 94 -10.11 10.57 -25.22
CA THR A 94 -8.97 11.49 -25.04
C THR A 94 -7.62 10.85 -25.37
N GLY A 95 -7.53 9.53 -25.37
CA GLY A 95 -6.31 8.74 -25.48
C GLY A 95 -5.47 8.72 -24.19
N TRP A 96 -5.94 9.36 -23.08
CA TRP A 96 -5.30 9.38 -21.78
C TRP A 96 -6.28 8.93 -20.70
N GLU A 97 -5.80 8.15 -19.74
CA GLU A 97 -6.60 7.80 -18.58
C GLU A 97 -6.94 9.06 -17.76
N PRO A 98 -8.21 9.24 -17.36
CA PRO A 98 -8.62 10.40 -16.56
C PRO A 98 -8.03 10.36 -15.15
N ARG A 99 -7.61 9.18 -14.67
CA ARG A 99 -7.03 8.94 -13.35
C ARG A 99 -5.95 7.87 -13.43
N LEU A 100 -4.86 8.07 -12.68
CA LEU A 100 -3.84 7.06 -12.43
C LEU A 100 -3.45 7.08 -10.95
N THR A 101 -3.47 5.94 -10.31
CA THR A 101 -3.01 5.78 -8.92
C THR A 101 -1.73 4.98 -8.88
N ILE A 102 -0.65 5.61 -8.43
CA ILE A 102 0.66 4.99 -8.24
C ILE A 102 0.86 4.72 -6.76
N THR A 103 1.09 3.46 -6.42
CA THR A 103 1.55 3.07 -5.09
C THR A 103 3.06 2.98 -5.09
N VAL A 104 3.69 3.69 -4.17
CA VAL A 104 5.15 3.69 -3.97
C VAL A 104 5.45 2.95 -2.68
N ASP A 105 6.16 1.82 -2.77
CA ASP A 105 6.58 1.11 -1.56
C ASP A 105 7.48 2.01 -0.71
N GLN A 106 7.38 1.85 0.61
CA GLN A 106 8.09 2.72 1.54
C GLN A 106 9.61 2.61 1.47
N VAL A 107 10.15 1.54 0.89
CA VAL A 107 11.59 1.39 0.65
C VAL A 107 12.12 2.33 -0.42
N VAL A 108 11.23 2.86 -1.29
CA VAL A 108 11.59 3.76 -2.39
C VAL A 108 11.61 5.21 -1.90
N PRO A 109 12.72 5.94 -2.07
CA PRO A 109 12.75 7.39 -1.84
C PRO A 109 11.74 8.11 -2.74
N ILE A 110 11.00 9.06 -2.18
CA ILE A 110 9.94 9.76 -2.93
C ILE A 110 10.49 10.89 -3.82
N GLN A 111 11.62 11.49 -3.45
CA GLN A 111 12.17 12.69 -4.11
C GLN A 111 12.48 12.47 -5.59
N PRO A 112 13.15 11.36 -6.01
CA PRO A 112 13.39 11.12 -7.44
C PRO A 112 12.09 10.97 -8.25
N LEU A 113 11.02 10.48 -7.62
CA LEU A 113 9.73 10.34 -8.27
C LEU A 113 9.05 11.69 -8.52
N MET A 114 9.27 12.68 -7.64
CA MET A 114 8.64 14.00 -7.78
C MET A 114 9.08 14.75 -9.06
N GLN A 115 10.29 14.53 -9.54
CA GLN A 115 10.72 15.07 -10.83
C GLN A 115 9.90 14.44 -11.98
N GLN A 116 9.66 13.14 -11.91
CA GLN A 116 8.84 12.44 -12.91
C GLN A 116 7.38 12.90 -12.87
N VAL A 117 6.86 13.22 -11.67
CA VAL A 117 5.52 13.81 -11.51
C VAL A 117 5.43 15.15 -12.23
N GLN A 118 6.43 16.01 -12.08
CA GLN A 118 6.46 17.31 -12.76
C GLN A 118 6.44 17.14 -14.28
N ASP A 119 7.26 16.25 -14.82
CA ASP A 119 7.34 15.94 -16.25
C ASP A 119 6.00 15.38 -16.76
N PHE A 120 5.38 14.45 -15.99
CA PHE A 120 4.11 13.84 -16.34
C PHE A 120 2.97 14.87 -16.41
N LEU A 121 2.84 15.74 -15.39
CA LEU A 121 1.79 16.75 -15.35
C LEU A 121 1.90 17.79 -16.48
N ALA A 122 3.11 17.97 -17.04
CA ALA A 122 3.30 18.82 -18.21
C ALA A 122 2.76 18.20 -19.51
N VAL A 123 2.79 16.86 -19.64
CA VAL A 123 2.34 16.16 -20.85
C VAL A 123 0.91 15.64 -20.76
N ALA A 124 0.41 15.38 -19.54
CA ALA A 124 -0.92 14.84 -19.28
C ALA A 124 -1.66 15.63 -18.18
N PRO A 125 -1.89 16.96 -18.38
CA PRO A 125 -2.51 17.81 -17.36
C PRO A 125 -3.97 17.44 -17.04
N GLN A 126 -4.63 16.66 -17.90
CA GLN A 126 -6.00 16.17 -17.73
C GLN A 126 -6.08 14.90 -16.88
N THR A 127 -4.97 14.19 -16.67
CA THR A 127 -4.95 12.96 -15.86
C THR A 127 -4.80 13.30 -14.38
N SER A 128 -5.76 12.92 -13.57
CA SER A 128 -5.67 13.03 -12.10
C SER A 128 -4.69 11.99 -11.57
N LEU A 129 -3.53 12.44 -11.08
CA LEU A 129 -2.51 11.56 -10.53
C LEU A 129 -2.62 11.46 -9.01
N ASN A 130 -2.75 10.24 -8.49
CA ASN A 130 -2.71 9.94 -7.06
C ASN A 130 -1.45 9.15 -6.72
N ILE A 131 -0.69 9.62 -5.74
CA ILE A 131 0.48 8.90 -5.21
C ILE A 131 0.18 8.48 -3.79
N ARG A 132 0.35 7.18 -3.51
CA ARG A 132 0.12 6.59 -2.20
C ARG A 132 1.37 5.87 -1.72
N ARG A 133 1.53 5.80 -0.40
CA ARG A 133 2.59 5.02 0.24
C ARG A 133 1.98 3.75 0.82
N GLU A 134 2.56 2.62 0.49
CA GLU A 134 2.23 1.33 1.07
C GLU A 134 3.52 0.63 1.51
N ALA A 135 3.41 -0.43 2.29
CA ALA A 135 4.54 -1.20 2.76
C ALA A 135 4.31 -2.70 2.55
N ALA A 136 5.34 -3.39 2.10
CA ALA A 136 5.39 -4.84 1.97
C ALA A 136 4.21 -5.42 1.16
N ALA A 137 3.40 -6.33 1.74
CA ALA A 137 2.25 -6.93 1.05
C ALA A 137 1.18 -5.90 0.68
N GLY A 138 1.13 -4.75 1.39
CA GLY A 138 0.16 -3.69 1.13
C GLY A 138 0.26 -3.11 -0.27
N SER A 139 1.46 -3.04 -0.85
CA SER A 139 1.66 -2.59 -2.23
C SER A 139 0.93 -3.51 -3.22
N TRP A 140 1.11 -4.82 -3.09
CA TRP A 140 0.44 -5.81 -3.92
C TRP A 140 -1.08 -5.87 -3.67
N ASP A 141 -1.50 -5.78 -2.40
CA ASP A 141 -2.92 -5.73 -2.03
C ASP A 141 -3.61 -4.51 -2.67
N ALA A 142 -2.92 -3.39 -2.77
CA ALA A 142 -3.44 -2.20 -3.46
C ALA A 142 -3.65 -2.46 -4.96
N LEU A 143 -2.69 -3.09 -5.64
CA LEU A 143 -2.79 -3.41 -7.06
C LEU A 143 -3.87 -4.46 -7.34
N ALA A 144 -3.89 -5.55 -6.57
CA ALA A 144 -4.84 -6.65 -6.75
C ALA A 144 -6.30 -6.23 -6.48
N SER A 145 -6.52 -5.32 -5.54
CA SER A 145 -7.85 -4.79 -5.22
C SER A 145 -8.30 -3.62 -6.11
N GLY A 146 -7.50 -3.18 -7.08
CA GLY A 146 -7.80 -2.03 -7.93
C GLY A 146 -7.66 -0.67 -7.23
N ARG A 147 -7.03 -0.62 -6.06
CA ARG A 147 -6.70 0.64 -5.36
C ARG A 147 -5.48 1.35 -5.92
N ALA A 148 -4.67 0.64 -6.71
CA ALA A 148 -3.54 1.15 -7.47
C ALA A 148 -3.53 0.57 -8.88
N ASP A 149 -2.95 1.31 -9.81
CA ASP A 149 -2.75 0.92 -11.20
C ASP A 149 -1.31 0.52 -11.45
N LEU A 150 -0.38 1.12 -10.70
CA LEU A 150 1.05 0.89 -10.78
C LEU A 150 1.67 0.81 -9.39
N ILE A 151 2.61 -0.13 -9.19
CA ILE A 151 3.45 -0.18 -7.99
C ILE A 151 4.88 0.18 -8.35
N VAL A 152 5.50 1.04 -7.56
CA VAL A 152 6.93 1.38 -7.63
C VAL A 152 7.63 0.77 -6.43
N GLY A 153 8.55 -0.17 -6.65
CA GLY A 153 9.29 -0.87 -5.59
C GLY A 153 8.58 -2.08 -5.01
N ALA A 154 7.68 -2.71 -5.76
CA ALA A 154 7.00 -3.93 -5.32
C ALA A 154 8.00 -5.01 -4.86
N PRO A 155 7.81 -5.66 -3.69
CA PRO A 155 8.67 -6.75 -3.27
C PRO A 155 8.56 -7.95 -4.22
N VAL A 156 9.72 -8.42 -4.75
CA VAL A 156 9.77 -9.52 -5.73
C VAL A 156 9.52 -10.89 -5.10
N ALA A 157 9.72 -11.03 -3.78
CA ALA A 157 9.54 -12.30 -3.07
C ALA A 157 8.11 -12.86 -3.09
N VAL A 158 7.16 -12.15 -3.67
CA VAL A 158 5.76 -12.55 -3.74
C VAL A 158 5.39 -12.80 -5.21
N HIS A 159 5.21 -14.07 -5.55
CA HIS A 159 4.64 -14.46 -6.84
C HIS A 159 3.11 -14.35 -6.75
N PHE A 160 2.57 -13.27 -7.27
CA PHE A 160 1.12 -13.12 -7.44
C PHE A 160 0.73 -13.65 -8.81
N GLY A 161 0.54 -14.92 -8.95
CA GLY A 161 -0.17 -15.61 -10.03
C GLY A 161 -0.17 -14.99 -11.44
N GLU A 162 -0.91 -15.56 -12.31
CA GLU A 162 -1.23 -15.01 -13.64
C GLU A 162 -2.11 -13.75 -13.48
N GLY A 163 -1.78 -12.67 -14.19
CA GLY A 163 -2.58 -11.43 -14.17
C GLY A 163 -1.82 -10.16 -13.81
N PHE A 164 -0.52 -10.27 -13.51
CA PHE A 164 0.35 -9.11 -13.26
C PHE A 164 1.63 -9.20 -14.08
N GLU A 165 2.10 -8.06 -14.53
CA GLU A 165 3.40 -7.88 -15.18
C GLU A 165 4.32 -7.12 -14.24
N SER A 166 5.63 -7.37 -14.34
CA SER A 166 6.60 -6.66 -13.53
C SER A 166 7.94 -6.51 -14.23
N ALA A 167 8.66 -5.44 -13.89
CA ALA A 167 10.02 -5.18 -14.30
C ALA A 167 10.89 -4.91 -13.06
N LEU A 168 12.02 -5.63 -12.95
CA LEU A 168 12.97 -5.41 -11.86
C LEU A 168 13.53 -3.98 -11.94
N MET A 169 13.51 -3.26 -10.82
CA MET A 169 14.03 -1.89 -10.73
C MET A 169 15.37 -1.83 -10.02
N PHE A 170 15.47 -2.44 -8.84
CA PHE A 170 16.67 -2.36 -8.01
C PHE A 170 16.81 -3.57 -7.08
N GLU A 171 18.04 -3.75 -6.61
CA GLU A 171 18.36 -4.62 -5.49
C GLU A 171 18.99 -3.77 -4.37
N SER A 172 18.58 -3.99 -3.14
CA SER A 172 19.07 -3.28 -1.96
C SER A 172 19.50 -4.27 -0.88
N SER A 173 20.71 -4.10 -0.37
CA SER A 173 21.20 -4.85 0.77
C SER A 173 20.77 -4.20 2.08
N TYR A 174 20.52 -5.04 3.09
CA TYR A 174 20.12 -4.61 4.42
C TYR A 174 21.14 -5.03 5.46
N VAL A 175 21.37 -4.15 6.42
CA VAL A 175 22.28 -4.37 7.54
C VAL A 175 21.53 -4.16 8.86
N LEU A 176 21.85 -4.96 9.85
CA LEU A 176 21.29 -4.78 11.20
C LEU A 176 21.96 -3.56 11.85
N ALA A 177 21.12 -2.65 12.33
CA ALA A 177 21.58 -1.39 12.94
C ALA A 177 20.99 -1.20 14.33
N VAL A 178 21.80 -0.60 15.19
CA VAL A 178 21.40 -0.15 16.53
C VAL A 178 22.02 1.22 16.81
N SER A 179 21.45 1.99 17.73
CA SER A 179 22.12 3.17 18.26
C SER A 179 23.46 2.79 18.91
N VAL A 180 24.48 3.64 18.82
CA VAL A 180 25.75 3.44 19.54
C VAL A 180 25.57 3.32 21.07
N LYS A 181 24.43 3.74 21.60
CA LYS A 181 24.08 3.63 23.04
C LYS A 181 23.32 2.34 23.37
N HIS A 182 22.97 1.55 22.37
CA HIS A 182 22.22 0.30 22.60
C HIS A 182 23.15 -0.79 23.14
N PRO A 183 22.69 -1.70 24.05
CA PRO A 183 23.55 -2.75 24.61
C PRO A 183 24.23 -3.63 23.55
N LEU A 184 23.56 -3.94 22.45
CA LEU A 184 24.13 -4.71 21.34
C LEU A 184 25.27 -3.98 20.60
N ALA A 185 25.45 -2.67 20.76
CA ALA A 185 26.55 -1.94 20.11
C ALA A 185 27.93 -2.37 20.62
N LEU A 186 28.00 -2.97 21.80
CA LEU A 186 29.21 -3.50 22.42
C LEU A 186 29.42 -4.99 22.12
N HIS A 187 28.49 -5.65 21.42
CA HIS A 187 28.60 -7.05 21.07
C HIS A 187 29.76 -7.29 20.10
N GLN A 188 30.49 -8.38 20.32
CA GLN A 188 31.59 -8.80 19.44
C GLN A 188 31.21 -10.08 18.69
N GLY A 189 31.47 -10.08 17.40
CA GLY A 189 31.10 -11.20 16.51
C GLY A 189 29.68 -11.11 15.99
N ALA A 190 29.25 -12.15 15.28
CA ALA A 190 27.91 -12.24 14.71
C ALA A 190 26.84 -12.48 15.81
N VAL A 191 25.76 -11.71 15.74
CA VAL A 191 24.64 -11.80 16.70
C VAL A 191 23.73 -12.97 16.28
N SER A 192 23.47 -13.89 17.19
CA SER A 192 22.57 -15.01 16.93
C SER A 192 21.11 -14.58 16.97
N ARG A 193 20.26 -15.46 16.44
CA ARG A 193 18.79 -15.25 16.43
C ARG A 193 18.23 -15.19 17.85
N GLU A 194 18.73 -16.01 18.76
CA GLU A 194 18.34 -16.05 20.18
C GLU A 194 18.73 -14.75 20.90
N GLN A 195 19.92 -14.24 20.63
CA GLN A 195 20.36 -12.97 21.18
C GLN A 195 19.50 -11.80 20.67
N LEU A 196 19.21 -11.75 19.36
CA LEU A 196 18.33 -10.76 18.80
C LEU A 196 16.93 -10.80 19.42
N ALA A 197 16.38 -12.00 19.68
CA ALA A 197 15.06 -12.18 20.25
C ALA A 197 14.89 -11.56 21.65
N LEU A 198 15.99 -11.29 22.37
CA LEU A 198 15.97 -10.60 23.67
C LEU A 198 15.78 -9.09 23.56
N HIS A 199 15.96 -8.52 22.38
CA HIS A 199 15.87 -7.08 22.15
C HIS A 199 14.61 -6.72 21.37
N ARG A 200 14.15 -5.47 21.50
CA ARG A 200 12.99 -4.99 20.77
C ARG A 200 13.32 -4.82 19.29
N ALA A 201 12.56 -5.49 18.43
CA ALA A 201 12.62 -5.28 16.99
C ALA A 201 11.82 -4.04 16.58
N ILE A 202 12.42 -3.15 15.81
CA ILE A 202 11.77 -1.99 15.22
C ILE A 202 11.54 -2.27 13.73
N GLN A 203 10.29 -2.27 13.32
CA GLN A 203 9.91 -2.58 11.94
C GLN A 203 8.81 -1.65 11.42
N VAL A 204 8.79 -1.43 10.12
CA VAL A 204 7.66 -0.78 9.47
C VAL A 204 6.51 -1.78 9.40
N GLY A 205 5.32 -1.34 9.76
CA GLY A 205 4.11 -2.17 9.68
C GLY A 205 3.75 -2.47 8.24
N ASP A 206 3.36 -3.72 7.97
CA ASP A 206 2.76 -4.07 6.68
C ASP A 206 1.39 -3.41 6.56
N THR A 207 1.09 -2.84 5.41
CA THR A 207 -0.15 -2.09 5.17
C THR A 207 -1.22 -2.91 4.46
N THR A 208 -1.01 -4.21 4.30
CA THR A 208 -1.99 -5.12 3.69
C THR A 208 -3.33 -5.12 4.45
N ARG A 209 -4.42 -5.25 3.71
CA ARG A 209 -5.79 -5.32 4.26
C ARG A 209 -6.40 -6.71 4.12
N ALA A 210 -6.02 -7.43 3.07
CA ALA A 210 -6.62 -8.72 2.73
C ALA A 210 -5.59 -9.81 2.42
N MET A 211 -4.33 -9.46 2.12
CA MET A 211 -3.29 -10.42 1.83
C MET A 211 -2.55 -10.87 3.09
N PRO A 212 -1.95 -12.07 3.10
CA PRO A 212 -1.08 -12.50 4.18
C PRO A 212 0.10 -11.52 4.37
N LEU A 213 0.50 -11.32 5.63
CA LEU A 213 1.69 -10.54 5.96
C LEU A 213 2.94 -11.18 5.36
N LEU A 214 3.83 -10.37 4.83
CA LEU A 214 5.12 -10.88 4.37
C LEU A 214 6.05 -11.11 5.57
N PRO A 215 6.81 -12.23 5.57
CA PRO A 215 7.70 -12.59 6.67
C PRO A 215 9.00 -11.78 6.62
N TYR A 216 8.91 -10.45 6.66
CA TYR A 216 10.07 -9.59 6.68
C TYR A 216 10.52 -9.21 8.10
N GLY A 217 11.83 -9.02 8.26
CA GLY A 217 12.43 -8.48 9.47
C GLY A 217 12.62 -9.51 10.60
N LEU A 218 12.64 -9.03 11.82
CA LEU A 218 12.92 -9.81 13.03
C LEU A 218 11.63 -10.43 13.57
N GLN A 219 11.16 -11.50 12.96
CA GLN A 219 9.88 -12.13 13.28
C GLN A 219 9.86 -12.83 14.66
N ASP A 220 11.01 -13.34 15.13
CA ASP A 220 11.10 -14.13 16.35
C ASP A 220 11.25 -13.27 17.62
N ASN A 221 11.38 -11.95 17.50
CA ASN A 221 11.56 -11.06 18.63
C ASN A 221 10.29 -11.00 19.49
N ARG A 222 10.47 -11.21 20.80
CA ARG A 222 9.38 -11.17 21.80
C ARG A 222 8.75 -9.80 21.92
N GLN A 223 9.56 -8.74 21.77
CA GLN A 223 9.09 -7.36 21.78
C GLN A 223 9.23 -6.75 20.41
N ARG A 224 8.17 -6.10 19.94
CA ARG A 224 8.15 -5.41 18.65
C ARG A 224 7.61 -4.00 18.80
N LEU A 225 8.22 -3.08 18.07
CA LEU A 225 7.69 -1.74 17.83
C LEU A 225 7.40 -1.62 16.33
N SER A 226 6.12 -1.65 15.98
CA SER A 226 5.67 -1.38 14.62
C SER A 226 5.46 0.11 14.44
N VAL A 227 6.07 0.68 13.42
CA VAL A 227 6.03 2.12 13.11
C VAL A 227 5.45 2.34 11.71
N PRO A 228 4.92 3.53 11.42
CA PRO A 228 4.21 3.77 10.16
C PRO A 228 5.14 3.85 8.93
N ASP A 229 6.43 4.22 9.12
CA ASP A 229 7.34 4.50 8.02
C ASP A 229 8.82 4.33 8.39
N HIS A 230 9.69 4.36 7.38
CA HIS A 230 11.14 4.22 7.56
C HIS A 230 11.79 5.38 8.30
N ALA A 231 11.27 6.61 8.20
CA ALA A 231 11.80 7.76 8.93
C ALA A 231 11.55 7.61 10.43
N THR A 232 10.36 7.20 10.81
CA THR A 232 9.99 6.87 12.21
C THR A 232 10.81 5.69 12.73
N LYS A 233 11.02 4.65 11.89
CA LYS A 233 11.90 3.51 12.25
C LYS A 233 13.31 3.97 12.54
N LEU A 234 13.90 4.78 11.66
CA LEU A 234 15.23 5.32 11.84
C LEU A 234 15.34 6.13 13.13
N ASN A 235 14.40 7.03 13.39
CA ASN A 235 14.37 7.83 14.61
C ASN A 235 14.30 6.93 15.87
N ALA A 236 13.47 5.89 15.85
CA ALA A 236 13.36 4.95 16.96
C ALA A 236 14.68 4.19 17.21
N ILE A 237 15.41 3.79 16.16
CA ILE A 237 16.74 3.20 16.26
C ILE A 237 17.74 4.20 16.87
N LEU A 238 17.78 5.44 16.37
CA LEU A 238 18.67 6.50 16.87
C LEU A 238 18.42 6.81 18.35
N MET A 239 17.18 6.75 18.79
CA MET A 239 16.80 6.91 20.20
C MET A 239 17.19 5.71 21.07
N GLY A 240 17.70 4.61 20.49
CA GLY A 240 18.09 3.40 21.22
C GLY A 240 16.89 2.54 21.66
N LEU A 241 15.71 2.68 21.06
CA LEU A 241 14.50 1.96 21.46
C LEU A 241 14.54 0.47 21.07
N GLY A 242 15.49 0.06 20.23
CA GLY A 242 15.67 -1.33 19.80
C GLY A 242 16.61 -1.45 18.60
N CYS A 243 16.54 -2.60 17.92
CA CYS A 243 17.33 -2.94 16.73
C CYS A 243 16.44 -3.07 15.50
N GLY A 244 17.01 -2.88 14.31
CA GLY A 244 16.26 -3.04 13.06
C GLY A 244 17.16 -3.03 11.84
N PHE A 245 16.70 -3.66 10.76
CA PHE A 245 17.40 -3.64 9.49
C PHE A 245 17.19 -2.29 8.79
N LEU A 246 18.28 -1.69 8.34
CA LEU A 246 18.30 -0.50 7.49
C LEU A 246 18.93 -0.87 6.15
N SER A 247 18.54 -0.21 5.06
CA SER A 247 19.28 -0.33 3.81
C SER A 247 20.71 0.20 4.01
N THR A 248 21.69 -0.45 3.41
CA THR A 248 23.10 -0.07 3.51
C THR A 248 23.32 1.40 3.16
N HIS A 249 22.59 1.90 2.18
CA HIS A 249 22.60 3.27 1.74
C HIS A 249 22.20 4.26 2.86
N VAL A 250 21.12 3.97 3.60
CA VAL A 250 20.71 4.81 4.76
C VAL A 250 21.67 4.66 5.93
N ALA A 251 22.19 3.46 6.15
CA ALA A 251 23.03 3.17 7.32
C ALA A 251 24.45 3.78 7.20
N THR A 252 25.06 3.74 6.02
CA THR A 252 26.47 4.16 5.82
C THR A 252 26.76 5.59 6.27
N PRO A 253 25.98 6.63 5.91
CA PRO A 253 26.20 7.99 6.38
C PRO A 253 26.09 8.14 7.91
N LEU A 254 25.19 7.35 8.53
CA LEU A 254 24.95 7.40 9.97
C LEU A 254 26.08 6.76 10.78
N VAL A 255 26.68 5.69 10.24
CA VAL A 255 27.89 5.08 10.81
C VAL A 255 29.05 6.09 10.79
N ARG A 256 29.27 6.76 9.65
CA ARG A 256 30.30 7.79 9.53
C ARG A 256 30.13 8.94 10.53
N LYS A 257 28.90 9.26 10.88
CA LYS A 257 28.55 10.27 11.90
C LYS A 257 28.62 9.73 13.34
N GLY A 258 28.92 8.45 13.54
CA GLY A 258 28.99 7.84 14.87
C GLY A 258 27.65 7.76 15.60
N LEU A 259 26.52 7.70 14.86
CA LEU A 259 25.16 7.68 15.42
C LEU A 259 24.63 6.26 15.62
N ILE A 260 25.03 5.33 14.76
CA ILE A 260 24.64 3.93 14.81
C ILE A 260 25.86 3.00 14.70
N SER A 261 25.70 1.78 15.20
CA SER A 261 26.60 0.65 14.99
C SER A 261 25.91 -0.38 14.11
N LEU A 262 26.65 -0.95 13.15
CA LEU A 262 26.20 -2.09 12.36
C LEU A 262 26.64 -3.37 13.08
N LEU A 263 25.78 -4.37 13.00
CA LEU A 263 26.01 -5.66 13.62
C LEU A 263 25.99 -6.74 12.54
N ASP A 264 26.99 -7.62 12.59
CA ASP A 264 26.94 -8.86 11.84
C ASP A 264 25.91 -9.79 12.45
N VAL A 265 25.20 -10.55 11.63
CA VAL A 265 24.19 -11.52 12.04
C VAL A 265 24.56 -12.90 11.48
N GLU A 266 24.32 -13.96 12.26
CA GLU A 266 24.57 -15.34 11.81
C GLU A 266 23.73 -15.71 10.59
N THR A 267 22.51 -15.17 10.51
CA THR A 267 21.62 -15.36 9.37
C THR A 267 21.42 -14.00 8.69
N PRO A 268 22.13 -13.70 7.60
CA PRO A 268 21.96 -12.46 6.88
C PRO A 268 20.53 -12.26 6.37
N PHE A 269 20.08 -11.01 6.38
CA PHE A 269 18.82 -10.66 5.74
C PHE A 269 19.01 -10.75 4.22
N PRO A 270 18.14 -11.45 3.49
CA PRO A 270 18.26 -11.54 2.04
C PRO A 270 18.18 -10.14 1.40
N PRO A 271 18.89 -9.92 0.28
CA PRO A 271 18.72 -8.70 -0.49
C PRO A 271 17.25 -8.48 -0.83
N ASN A 272 16.78 -7.25 -0.71
CA ASN A 272 15.45 -6.88 -1.12
C ASN A 272 15.50 -6.40 -2.58
N GLN A 273 14.71 -7.05 -3.41
CA GLN A 273 14.53 -6.65 -4.80
C GLN A 273 13.19 -5.92 -4.92
N GLY A 274 13.24 -4.73 -5.50
CA GLY A 274 12.06 -3.94 -5.82
C GLY A 274 11.77 -3.94 -7.30
N SER A 275 10.53 -4.13 -7.68
CA SER A 275 10.06 -4.10 -9.06
C SER A 275 9.01 -3.01 -9.29
N LEU A 276 8.89 -2.58 -10.53
CA LEU A 276 7.71 -1.95 -11.05
C LEU A 276 6.68 -3.07 -11.33
N ALA A 277 5.40 -2.88 -10.99
CA ALA A 277 4.38 -3.89 -11.26
C ALA A 277 3.03 -3.26 -11.60
N TRP A 278 2.30 -3.90 -12.53
CA TRP A 278 0.98 -3.47 -13.00
C TRP A 278 0.13 -4.68 -13.41
N ARG A 279 -1.17 -4.47 -13.66
CA ARG A 279 -2.05 -5.56 -14.11
C ARG A 279 -1.77 -5.90 -15.58
N ALA A 280 -1.66 -7.19 -15.89
CA ALA A 280 -1.44 -7.67 -17.25
C ALA A 280 -2.61 -7.30 -18.17
N GLY A 281 -2.28 -6.85 -19.39
CA GLY A 281 -3.28 -6.45 -20.39
C GLY A 281 -3.93 -5.09 -20.15
N GLU A 282 -3.60 -4.38 -19.06
CA GLU A 282 -3.97 -2.97 -18.94
C GLU A 282 -3.07 -2.13 -19.85
N THR A 283 -3.72 -1.31 -20.67
CA THR A 283 -3.07 -0.40 -21.60
C THR A 283 -3.66 0.99 -21.43
N GLY A 284 -2.78 1.99 -21.50
CA GLY A 284 -3.19 3.38 -21.43
C GLY A 284 -1.95 4.26 -21.47
N ARG A 285 -2.07 5.42 -22.10
CA ARG A 285 -0.92 6.31 -22.34
C ARG A 285 -0.25 6.79 -21.06
N ALA A 286 -1.03 7.01 -19.99
CA ALA A 286 -0.45 7.42 -18.72
C ALA A 286 0.33 6.29 -18.07
N LEU A 287 -0.25 5.06 -18.03
CA LEU A 287 0.43 3.90 -17.48
C LEU A 287 1.70 3.58 -18.28
N GLU A 288 1.63 3.54 -19.62
CA GLU A 288 2.77 3.29 -20.52
C GLU A 288 3.88 4.32 -20.31
N TRP A 289 3.53 5.62 -20.22
CA TRP A 289 4.49 6.69 -19.97
C TRP A 289 5.25 6.48 -18.65
N TRP A 290 4.53 6.10 -17.59
CA TRP A 290 5.16 5.83 -16.31
C TRP A 290 6.03 4.58 -16.32
N ILE A 291 5.61 3.50 -16.99
CA ILE A 291 6.40 2.27 -17.13
C ILE A 291 7.71 2.58 -17.86
N GLU A 292 7.63 3.24 -19.03
CA GLU A 292 8.83 3.61 -19.82
C GLU A 292 9.78 4.48 -19.01
N ARG A 293 9.24 5.49 -18.30
CA ARG A 293 10.05 6.43 -17.54
C ARG A 293 10.74 5.79 -16.34
N LEU A 294 10.03 4.96 -15.59
CA LEU A 294 10.53 4.34 -14.37
C LEU A 294 11.42 3.12 -14.61
N THR A 295 11.33 2.50 -15.77
CA THR A 295 12.26 1.43 -16.20
C THR A 295 13.51 1.97 -16.89
N SER A 296 13.57 3.28 -17.15
CA SER A 296 14.74 3.90 -17.78
C SER A 296 15.97 3.80 -16.87
N LYS A 297 17.12 3.53 -17.49
CA LYS A 297 18.39 3.46 -16.77
C LYS A 297 18.67 4.75 -15.99
N VAL A 298 18.33 5.91 -16.56
CA VAL A 298 18.53 7.23 -15.93
C VAL A 298 17.77 7.33 -14.61
N PHE A 299 16.51 6.89 -14.58
CA PHE A 299 15.71 6.91 -13.35
C PHE A 299 16.25 5.92 -12.32
N ILE A 300 16.60 4.70 -12.73
CA ILE A 300 17.15 3.68 -11.84
C ILE A 300 18.48 4.15 -11.23
N ASP A 301 19.38 4.72 -12.03
CA ASP A 301 20.63 5.28 -11.54
C ASP A 301 20.38 6.44 -10.56
N THR A 302 19.39 7.31 -10.81
CA THR A 302 19.01 8.40 -9.90
C THR A 302 18.42 7.85 -8.60
N LEU A 303 17.62 6.81 -8.67
CA LEU A 303 17.02 6.16 -7.50
C LEU A 303 18.09 5.55 -6.58
N LEU A 304 19.12 4.94 -7.17
CA LEU A 304 20.21 4.28 -6.43
C LEU A 304 21.27 5.24 -5.92
N ASN A 305 21.55 6.32 -6.66
CA ASN A 305 22.65 7.25 -6.38
C ASN A 305 22.17 8.62 -5.85
N GLY A 306 20.88 8.94 -5.99
CA GLY A 306 20.33 10.29 -5.79
C GLY A 306 20.08 10.71 -4.33
N SER A 307 20.65 10.05 -3.34
CA SER A 307 20.52 10.41 -1.94
C SER A 307 21.80 11.02 -1.32
N ASP A 308 22.76 11.38 -2.15
CA ASP A 308 24.00 12.07 -1.73
C ASP A 308 23.89 13.62 -1.81
N SER A 309 22.65 14.17 -1.86
CA SER A 309 22.44 15.64 -1.89
C SER A 309 21.76 16.13 -0.63
#